data_f2d23fdfb037eeb7aca57cd64718646f
#
_entry.id   f2d23fdfb037eeb7aca57cd64718646f
#
_cell.length_a   1.000
_cell.length_b   1.000
_cell.length_c   1.000
_cell.angle_alpha   90.00
_cell.angle_beta   90.00
_cell.angle_gamma   90.00
#
_symmetry.space_group_name_H-M   'P 1'
#
loop_
_entity.id
_entity.type
_entity.pdbx_description
1 polymer ?
#
loop_
_entity_poly.entity_id
_entity_poly.type
_entity_poly.pdbx_seq_one_letter_code
_entity_poly.pdbx_strand_id
1 'polypeptide(L)'
;MKSGQIIQTFTLKDGRKAIVRTPRWEDLDDLMDFINSLVREEAPILREKEVSRIEEAEWLAERLVSLEKDEIIHFVAEVDGKVVASAEITKRR
;
A
#
# COMPACT_ATOMS: atom_id res chain seq x y z
N MET A 1 14.32 -0.70 -3.26
CA MET A 1 14.04 -0.73 -1.80
C MET A 1 13.61 -2.14 -1.42
N LYS A 2 13.85 -2.51 -0.18
CA LYS A 2 13.39 -3.82 0.32
C LYS A 2 11.92 -3.75 0.73
N SER A 3 11.21 -4.87 0.63
CA SER A 3 9.85 -4.96 1.15
C SER A 3 9.84 -4.86 2.67
N GLY A 4 8.80 -4.23 3.23
CA GLY A 4 8.64 -4.07 4.68
C GLY A 4 9.67 -3.15 5.35
N GLN A 5 10.37 -2.33 4.57
CA GLN A 5 11.38 -1.41 5.11
C GLN A 5 10.70 -0.21 5.76
N ILE A 6 10.96 0.01 7.04
CA ILE A 6 10.45 1.18 7.77
C ILE A 6 11.24 2.42 7.35
N ILE A 7 10.52 3.46 6.90
CA ILE A 7 11.09 4.73 6.50
C ILE A 7 11.02 5.74 7.65
N GLN A 8 9.88 5.82 8.31
CA GLN A 8 9.67 6.77 9.40
C GLN A 8 8.55 6.31 10.31
N THR A 9 8.66 6.61 11.59
CA THR A 9 7.62 6.36 12.58
C THR A 9 7.31 7.69 13.26
N PHE A 10 6.03 7.97 13.49
CA PHE A 10 5.61 9.17 14.21
C PHE A 10 4.35 8.91 15.03
N THR A 11 4.10 9.79 16.00
CA THR A 11 2.94 9.69 16.87
C THR A 11 1.89 10.70 16.42
N LEU A 12 0.66 10.22 16.24
CA LEU A 12 -0.48 11.06 15.90
C LEU A 12 -0.94 11.86 17.13
N LYS A 13 -1.74 12.91 16.90
CA LYS A 13 -2.26 13.77 17.97
C LYS A 13 -3.06 13.01 19.02
N ASP A 14 -3.70 11.92 18.65
CA ASP A 14 -4.50 11.09 19.55
C ASP A 14 -3.67 10.01 20.27
N GLY A 15 -2.35 10.01 20.11
CA GLY A 15 -1.43 9.08 20.75
C GLY A 15 -1.18 7.79 19.99
N ARG A 16 -1.86 7.55 18.87
CA ARG A 16 -1.61 6.37 18.05
C ARG A 16 -0.30 6.52 17.28
N LYS A 17 0.34 5.38 17.00
CA LYS A 17 1.56 5.37 16.19
C LYS A 17 1.25 5.14 14.73
N ALA A 18 1.88 5.95 13.88
CA ALA A 18 1.84 5.78 12.43
C ALA A 18 3.23 5.35 11.94
N ILE A 19 3.27 4.37 11.07
CA ILE A 19 4.51 3.84 10.49
C ILE A 19 4.42 4.00 8.97
N VAL A 20 5.37 4.72 8.39
CA VAL A 20 5.53 4.81 6.95
C VAL A 20 6.62 3.82 6.55
N ARG A 21 6.29 2.89 5.70
CA ARG A 21 7.19 1.83 5.27
C ARG A 21 6.86 1.38 3.85
N THR A 22 7.74 0.57 3.28
CA THR A 22 7.44 -0.07 2.00
C THR A 22 6.44 -1.21 2.22
N PRO A 23 5.64 -1.57 1.21
CA PRO A 23 4.71 -2.68 1.33
C PRO A 23 5.43 -4.03 1.46
N ARG A 24 4.71 -5.00 1.95
CA ARG A 24 5.18 -6.38 2.07
C ARG A 24 4.04 -7.32 1.72
N TRP A 25 4.36 -8.59 1.51
CA TRP A 25 3.34 -9.59 1.11
C TRP A 25 2.19 -9.70 2.10
N GLU A 26 2.48 -9.57 3.39
CA GLU A 26 1.50 -9.67 4.46
C GLU A 26 0.47 -8.53 4.44
N ASP A 27 0.70 -7.50 3.64
CA ASP A 27 -0.26 -6.38 3.47
C ASP A 27 -1.38 -6.70 2.49
N LEU A 28 -1.37 -7.88 1.87
CA LEU A 28 -2.31 -8.22 0.80
C LEU A 28 -3.76 -7.95 1.16
N ASP A 29 -4.22 -8.47 2.29
CA ASP A 29 -5.62 -8.33 2.68
C ASP A 29 -5.98 -6.87 3.04
N ASP A 30 -5.08 -6.16 3.72
CA ASP A 30 -5.28 -4.76 4.06
C ASP A 30 -5.32 -3.87 2.80
N LEU A 31 -4.43 -4.12 1.84
CA LEU A 31 -4.41 -3.37 0.58
C LEU A 31 -5.66 -3.65 -0.24
N MET A 32 -6.12 -4.89 -0.27
CA MET A 32 -7.36 -5.25 -0.94
C MET A 32 -8.56 -4.52 -0.30
N ASP A 33 -8.64 -4.54 1.02
CA ASP A 33 -9.70 -3.84 1.76
C ASP A 33 -9.65 -2.33 1.51
N PHE A 34 -8.46 -1.76 1.46
CA PHE A 34 -8.26 -0.33 1.21
C PHE A 34 -8.79 0.06 -0.17
N ILE A 35 -8.37 -0.63 -1.23
CA ILE A 35 -8.81 -0.29 -2.59
C ILE A 35 -10.31 -0.55 -2.78
N ASN A 36 -10.83 -1.64 -2.22
CA ASN A 36 -12.24 -1.97 -2.33
C ASN A 36 -13.13 -0.98 -1.56
N SER A 37 -12.65 -0.46 -0.44
CA SER A 37 -13.37 0.58 0.30
C SER A 37 -13.46 1.87 -0.53
N LEU A 38 -12.41 2.24 -1.26
CA LEU A 38 -12.43 3.39 -2.17
C LEU A 38 -13.43 3.18 -3.32
N VAL A 39 -13.49 1.98 -3.88
CA VAL A 39 -14.46 1.65 -4.93
C VAL A 39 -15.89 1.76 -4.40
N ARG A 40 -16.16 1.20 -3.22
CA ARG A 40 -17.49 1.25 -2.59
C ARG A 40 -17.95 2.67 -2.26
N GLU A 41 -17.02 3.55 -1.94
CA GLU A 41 -17.29 4.95 -1.63
C GLU A 41 -17.39 5.83 -2.88
N GLU A 42 -17.29 5.23 -4.06
CA GLU A 42 -17.29 5.94 -5.35
C GLU A 42 -16.19 7.01 -5.41
N ALA A 43 -15.06 6.75 -4.77
CA ALA A 43 -13.91 7.65 -4.81
C ALA A 43 -13.40 7.81 -6.26
N PRO A 44 -12.79 8.97 -6.61
CA PRO A 44 -12.31 9.22 -7.98
C PRO A 44 -11.04 8.41 -8.28
N ILE A 45 -11.22 7.11 -8.51
CA ILE A 45 -10.16 6.18 -8.88
C ILE A 45 -10.49 5.54 -10.22
N LEU A 46 -9.51 4.91 -10.84
CA LEU A 46 -9.67 4.32 -12.18
C LEU A 46 -10.41 2.97 -12.19
N ARG A 47 -10.73 2.42 -11.04
CA ARG A 47 -11.41 1.13 -10.95
C ARG A 47 -12.89 1.34 -10.63
N GLU A 48 -13.74 0.70 -11.42
CA GLU A 48 -15.20 0.71 -11.22
C GLU A 48 -15.68 -0.48 -10.41
N LYS A 49 -14.88 -1.55 -10.35
CA LYS A 49 -15.24 -2.80 -9.67
C LYS A 49 -14.24 -3.13 -8.58
N GLU A 50 -14.72 -3.77 -7.53
CA GLU A 50 -13.86 -4.28 -6.49
C GLU A 50 -12.88 -5.33 -7.05
N VAL A 51 -11.68 -5.38 -6.48
CA VAL A 51 -10.68 -6.38 -6.85
C VAL A 51 -10.93 -7.67 -6.07
N SER A 52 -10.65 -8.79 -6.72
CA SER A 52 -10.59 -10.09 -6.03
C SER A 52 -9.22 -10.24 -5.34
N ARG A 53 -9.14 -11.18 -4.40
CA ARG A 53 -7.88 -11.46 -3.72
C ARG A 53 -6.79 -11.93 -4.70
N ILE A 54 -7.17 -12.71 -5.71
CA ILE A 54 -6.23 -13.17 -6.74
C ILE A 54 -5.66 -12.02 -7.55
N GLU A 55 -6.53 -11.10 -7.98
CA GLU A 55 -6.10 -9.92 -8.72
C GLU A 55 -5.15 -9.05 -7.89
N GLU A 56 -5.49 -8.82 -6.63
CA GLU A 56 -4.63 -8.02 -5.74
C GLU A 56 -3.31 -8.72 -5.46
N ALA A 57 -3.32 -10.04 -5.32
CA ALA A 57 -2.10 -10.83 -5.12
C ALA A 57 -1.15 -10.72 -6.33
N GLU A 58 -1.68 -10.79 -7.54
CA GLU A 58 -0.90 -10.63 -8.77
C GLU A 58 -0.31 -9.22 -8.85
N TRP A 59 -1.12 -8.21 -8.56
CA TRP A 59 -0.68 -6.82 -8.55
C TRP A 59 0.42 -6.60 -7.51
N LEU A 60 0.22 -7.06 -6.29
CA LEU A 60 1.20 -6.88 -5.21
C LEU A 60 2.52 -7.60 -5.52
N ALA A 61 2.46 -8.81 -6.07
CA ALA A 61 3.67 -9.54 -6.46
C ALA A 61 4.50 -8.74 -7.46
N GLU A 62 3.87 -8.16 -8.46
CA GLU A 62 4.55 -7.30 -9.45
C GLU A 62 5.16 -6.07 -8.80
N ARG A 63 4.41 -5.42 -7.88
CA ARG A 63 4.89 -4.22 -7.19
C ARG A 63 6.11 -4.52 -6.31
N LEU A 64 6.09 -5.64 -5.61
CA LEU A 64 7.22 -6.02 -4.76
C LEU A 64 8.49 -6.30 -5.58
N VAL A 65 8.35 -6.94 -6.73
CA VAL A 65 9.48 -7.15 -7.65
C VAL A 65 10.02 -5.81 -8.15
N SER A 66 9.15 -4.92 -8.62
CA SER A 66 9.56 -3.60 -9.10
C SER A 66 10.19 -2.76 -8.00
N LEU A 67 9.70 -2.86 -6.78
CA LEU A 67 10.26 -2.18 -5.62
C LEU A 67 11.70 -2.63 -5.36
N GLU A 68 11.94 -3.93 -5.36
CA GLU A 68 13.28 -4.49 -5.12
C GLU A 68 14.26 -4.17 -6.25
N LYS A 69 13.77 -4.00 -7.47
CA LYS A 69 14.58 -3.58 -8.62
C LYS A 69 14.80 -2.06 -8.67
N ASP A 70 14.26 -1.32 -7.70
CA ASP A 70 14.30 0.14 -7.67
C ASP A 70 13.66 0.81 -8.90
N GLU A 71 12.67 0.16 -9.50
CA GLU A 71 11.89 0.72 -10.60
C GLU A 71 10.77 1.63 -10.12
N ILE A 72 10.29 1.39 -8.90
CA ILE A 72 9.23 2.20 -8.26
C ILE A 72 9.63 2.55 -6.83
N ILE A 73 9.00 3.58 -6.31
CA ILE A 73 8.99 3.91 -4.89
C ILE A 73 7.55 3.75 -4.43
N HIS A 74 7.31 2.87 -3.47
CA HIS A 74 5.98 2.61 -2.96
C HIS A 74 6.01 2.63 -1.44
N PHE A 75 5.14 3.44 -0.85
CA PHE A 75 5.00 3.54 0.59
C PHE A 75 3.58 3.22 1.01
N VAL A 76 3.46 2.60 2.17
CA VAL A 76 2.18 2.45 2.86
C VAL A 76 2.32 3.11 4.22
N ALA A 77 1.20 3.62 4.73
CA ALA A 77 1.13 4.10 6.10
C ALA A 77 0.24 3.14 6.88
N GLU A 78 0.74 2.63 8.00
CA GLU A 78 -0.07 1.81 8.90
C GLU A 78 -0.29 2.53 10.23
N VAL A 79 -1.49 2.40 10.76
CA VAL A 79 -1.86 2.93 12.07
C VAL A 79 -2.50 1.77 12.84
N ASP A 80 -1.99 1.50 14.03
CA ASP A 80 -2.44 0.38 14.87
C ASP A 80 -2.43 -0.96 14.11
N GLY A 81 -1.39 -1.18 13.30
CA GLY A 81 -1.21 -2.43 12.57
C GLY A 81 -2.05 -2.59 11.31
N LYS A 82 -2.78 -1.54 10.90
CA LYS A 82 -3.61 -1.59 9.70
C LYS A 82 -3.16 -0.57 8.67
N VAL A 83 -3.05 -0.98 7.40
CA VAL A 83 -2.73 -0.06 6.30
C VAL A 83 -3.91 0.88 6.06
N VAL A 84 -3.66 2.18 6.14
CA VAL A 84 -4.66 3.23 5.96
C VAL A 84 -4.37 4.15 4.78
N ALA A 85 -3.22 4.04 4.16
CA ALA A 85 -2.85 4.84 3.01
C ALA A 85 -1.78 4.13 2.18
N SER A 86 -1.74 4.43 0.90
CA SER A 86 -0.78 3.87 -0.03
C SER A 86 -0.43 4.92 -1.09
N ALA A 87 0.83 5.04 -1.44
CA ALA A 87 1.30 5.97 -2.46
C ALA A 87 2.43 5.34 -3.27
N GLU A 88 2.42 5.56 -4.57
CA GLU A 88 3.41 5.01 -5.48
C GLU A 88 3.96 6.09 -6.41
N ILE A 89 5.27 6.07 -6.61
CA ILE A 89 5.96 6.95 -7.57
C ILE A 89 6.74 6.04 -8.51
N THR A 90 6.44 6.15 -9.79
CA THR A 90 7.18 5.42 -10.83
C THR A 90 8.37 6.26 -11.27
N LYS A 91 9.54 5.65 -11.25
CA LYS A 91 10.75 6.32 -11.75
C LYS A 91 10.67 6.44 -13.26
N ARG A 92 10.89 7.65 -13.76
CA ARG A 92 11.03 7.90 -15.20
C ARG A 92 12.51 7.92 -15.55
N ARG A 93 12.82 7.34 -16.68
CA ARG A 93 14.15 7.41 -17.26
C ARG A 93 14.22 8.54 -18.28
#